data_235fcb52d2bc62a9ab4949e7db6101d4
#
_entry.id   235fcb52d2bc62a9ab4949e7db6101d4
#
_cell.length_a   1.000
_cell.length_b   1.000
_cell.length_c   1.000
_cell.angle_alpha   90.00
_cell.angle_beta   90.00
_cell.angle_gamma   90.00
#
_symmetry.space_group_name_H-M   'P 1'
#
loop_
_entity.id
_entity.type
_entity.pdbx_description
1 polymer ?
#
loop_
_entity_poly.entity_id
_entity_poly.type
_entity_poly.pdbx_seq_one_letter_code
_entity_poly.pdbx_strand_id
1 'polypeptide(L)'
;MAHNHPPYPCFTVEICRRGLLGEPFRLIDVGVRGGVGEHWLFFGDHLELWGFDPLEEAIEPLRSANKRPGRMHYFTMGLGDKDEARPFRFYPENPPSSHFAASNGCNNDAIDSHWQQVQLRRLDTLFADGTIGPVDFMKMDAETYEVEIIRGAERFLAESGIFGVESETAFFRTPRNPRSHFVELFEELAPLGFDVYDAGIHRAPRAAMARGFPKLEGESYKLRPVGRAWVFDFLFLRGFEQIDASTSIDRLLKIIAVAETYGLQDVGLEILLTHKNRLSKRLDVEQAADWLVRDRTDTKLTYREYLRL
;
A
#
# COMPACT_ATOMS: atom_id res chain seq x y z
N MET A 1 14.87 -4.52 -1.26
CA MET A 1 14.72 -3.05 -1.21
C MET A 1 13.24 -2.79 -1.34
N ALA A 2 12.66 -2.04 -0.42
CA ALA A 2 11.30 -1.53 -0.56
C ALA A 2 11.13 -0.79 -1.90
N HIS A 3 9.92 -0.47 -2.28
CA HIS A 3 9.64 0.34 -3.47
C HIS A 3 10.52 1.59 -3.52
N ASN A 4 10.84 2.01 -4.73
CA ASN A 4 11.74 3.12 -4.95
C ASN A 4 10.97 4.45 -4.94
N HIS A 5 10.38 4.79 -3.78
CA HIS A 5 9.66 6.05 -3.62
C HIS A 5 10.59 7.25 -3.88
N PRO A 6 10.20 8.20 -4.74
CA PRO A 6 10.95 9.42 -4.93
C PRO A 6 11.00 10.23 -3.61
N PRO A 7 12.12 10.83 -3.26
CA PRO A 7 12.24 11.62 -2.04
C PRO A 7 11.31 12.85 -2.04
N TYR A 8 10.90 13.30 -3.23
CA TYR A 8 9.96 14.39 -3.42
C TYR A 8 9.14 14.19 -4.70
N PRO A 9 7.91 13.66 -4.60
CA PRO A 9 7.00 13.49 -5.73
C PRO A 9 6.43 14.85 -6.14
N CYS A 10 7.07 15.49 -7.11
CA CYS A 10 6.79 16.88 -7.48
C CYS A 10 5.38 17.08 -8.02
N PHE A 11 4.91 16.19 -8.88
CA PHE A 11 3.55 16.25 -9.44
C PHE A 11 2.51 16.15 -8.31
N THR A 12 2.63 15.15 -7.45
CA THR A 12 1.72 14.91 -6.31
C THR A 12 1.64 16.13 -5.40
N VAL A 13 2.81 16.68 -5.02
CA VAL A 13 2.87 17.87 -4.18
C VAL A 13 2.24 19.08 -4.87
N GLU A 14 2.53 19.31 -6.14
CA GLU A 14 2.01 20.48 -6.87
C GLU A 14 0.50 20.42 -7.10
N ILE A 15 -0.07 19.26 -7.43
CA ILE A 15 -1.54 19.15 -7.58
C ILE A 15 -2.26 19.38 -6.25
N CYS A 16 -1.70 18.89 -5.13
CA CYS A 16 -2.26 19.14 -3.80
C CYS A 16 -2.12 20.61 -3.40
N ARG A 17 -0.92 21.20 -3.51
CA ARG A 17 -0.64 22.58 -3.15
C ARG A 17 -1.50 23.58 -3.92
N ARG A 18 -1.81 23.30 -5.18
CA ARG A 18 -2.64 24.15 -6.05
C ARG A 18 -4.12 23.86 -5.94
N GLY A 19 -4.55 22.91 -5.10
CA GLY A 19 -5.95 22.53 -4.95
C GLY A 19 -6.56 21.96 -6.23
N LEU A 20 -5.78 21.24 -7.03
CA LEU A 20 -6.24 20.65 -8.29
C LEU A 20 -7.03 19.34 -8.08
N LEU A 21 -6.94 18.74 -6.90
CA LEU A 21 -7.81 17.63 -6.51
C LEU A 21 -9.12 18.20 -5.95
N GLY A 22 -10.24 17.87 -6.56
CA GLY A 22 -11.58 18.22 -6.08
C GLY A 22 -12.08 17.29 -4.97
N GLU A 23 -11.48 16.10 -4.87
CA GLU A 23 -11.78 15.09 -3.87
C GLU A 23 -10.50 14.61 -3.16
N PRO A 24 -10.59 14.20 -1.88
CA PRO A 24 -9.44 13.65 -1.17
C PRO A 24 -8.93 12.36 -1.84
N PHE A 25 -7.64 12.12 -1.68
CA PHE A 25 -7.04 10.80 -1.92
C PHE A 25 -7.35 9.90 -0.73
N ARG A 26 -8.03 8.79 -0.97
CA ARG A 26 -8.57 7.90 0.05
C ARG A 26 -7.76 6.62 0.13
N LEU A 27 -7.15 6.41 1.28
CA LEU A 27 -6.24 5.31 1.57
C LEU A 27 -6.79 4.41 2.68
N ILE A 28 -6.78 3.10 2.46
CA ILE A 28 -6.81 2.12 3.53
C ILE A 28 -5.38 1.66 3.82
N ASP A 29 -4.99 1.64 5.10
CA ASP A 29 -3.71 1.12 5.56
C ASP A 29 -3.97 0.01 6.60
N VAL A 30 -3.72 -1.23 6.22
CA VAL A 30 -3.85 -2.41 7.08
C VAL A 30 -2.49 -2.75 7.65
N GLY A 31 -2.43 -2.87 8.98
CA GLY A 31 -1.16 -2.95 9.70
C GLY A 31 -0.55 -1.56 9.87
N VAL A 32 -1.37 -0.55 10.26
CA VAL A 32 -0.96 0.86 10.36
C VAL A 32 -0.06 1.16 11.57
N ARG A 33 0.47 0.14 12.23
CA ARG A 33 1.40 0.28 13.36
C ARG A 33 2.56 1.23 13.01
N GLY A 34 2.78 2.22 13.88
CA GLY A 34 3.80 3.25 13.65
C GLY A 34 3.37 4.40 12.73
N GLY A 35 2.16 4.35 12.20
CA GLY A 35 1.58 5.39 11.34
C GLY A 35 1.68 5.08 9.86
N VAL A 36 1.02 5.91 9.06
CA VAL A 36 0.99 5.80 7.60
C VAL A 36 2.38 6.06 7.00
N GLY A 37 2.71 5.37 5.92
CA GLY A 37 3.97 5.53 5.21
C GLY A 37 4.25 6.98 4.79
N GLU A 38 5.51 7.44 4.93
CA GLU A 38 5.90 8.84 4.69
C GLU A 38 5.55 9.32 3.28
N HIS A 39 5.62 8.45 2.28
CA HIS A 39 5.29 8.76 0.89
C HIS A 39 3.82 9.14 0.68
N TRP A 40 2.89 8.70 1.54
CA TRP A 40 1.49 9.13 1.52
C TRP A 40 1.28 10.52 2.11
N LEU A 41 2.18 10.98 2.98
CA LEU A 41 2.07 12.29 3.61
C LEU A 41 2.21 13.45 2.62
N PHE A 42 2.75 13.22 1.41
CA PHE A 42 2.83 14.23 0.36
C PHE A 42 1.46 14.66 -0.18
N PHE A 43 0.42 13.87 0.04
CA PHE A 43 -0.96 14.30 -0.25
C PHE A 43 -1.46 15.39 0.73
N GLY A 44 -0.78 15.60 1.86
CA GLY A 44 -1.09 16.66 2.82
C GLY A 44 -2.54 16.62 3.29
N ASP A 45 -3.25 17.76 3.21
CA ASP A 45 -4.66 17.86 3.62
C ASP A 45 -5.63 17.15 2.67
N HIS A 46 -5.16 16.69 1.50
CA HIS A 46 -5.96 15.87 0.60
C HIS A 46 -5.93 14.38 0.95
N LEU A 47 -5.12 13.94 1.93
CA LEU A 47 -5.13 12.55 2.39
C LEU A 47 -6.30 12.31 3.35
N GLU A 48 -7.11 11.30 3.06
CA GLU A 48 -8.10 10.70 3.94
C GLU A 48 -7.71 9.23 4.17
N LEU A 49 -7.62 8.81 5.44
CA LEU A 49 -7.06 7.52 5.84
C LEU A 49 -8.03 6.73 6.72
N TRP A 50 -8.18 5.45 6.42
CA TRP A 50 -8.70 4.42 7.32
C TRP A 50 -7.58 3.45 7.68
N GLY A 51 -7.03 3.58 8.88
CA GLY A 51 -5.94 2.75 9.40
C GLY A 51 -6.48 1.66 10.33
N PHE A 52 -6.03 0.43 10.12
CA PHE A 52 -6.45 -0.74 10.88
C PHE A 52 -5.26 -1.46 11.51
N ASP A 53 -5.36 -1.79 12.78
CA ASP A 53 -4.46 -2.71 13.48
C ASP A 53 -5.27 -3.44 14.56
N PRO A 54 -5.09 -4.75 14.76
CA PRO A 54 -5.85 -5.48 15.77
C PRO A 54 -5.51 -5.10 17.22
N LEU A 55 -4.40 -4.39 17.45
CA LEU A 55 -3.86 -4.09 18.77
C LEU A 55 -4.13 -2.65 19.18
N GLU A 56 -4.75 -2.46 20.35
CA GLU A 56 -5.01 -1.13 20.90
C GLU A 56 -3.71 -0.34 21.15
N GLU A 57 -2.64 -1.01 21.57
CA GLU A 57 -1.33 -0.39 21.79
C GLU A 57 -0.69 0.17 20.51
N ALA A 58 -1.07 -0.34 19.34
CA ALA A 58 -0.65 0.22 18.04
C ALA A 58 -1.51 1.43 17.65
N ILE A 59 -2.78 1.41 17.97
CA ILE A 59 -3.78 2.39 17.55
C ILE A 59 -3.86 3.60 18.47
N GLU A 60 -3.82 3.39 19.80
CA GLU A 60 -4.01 4.49 20.75
C GLU A 60 -2.98 5.63 20.62
N PRO A 61 -1.68 5.39 20.39
CA PRO A 61 -0.74 6.47 20.13
C PRO A 61 -1.08 7.28 18.86
N LEU A 62 -1.61 6.62 17.82
CA LEU A 62 -2.02 7.28 16.57
C LEU A 62 -3.27 8.13 16.76
N ARG A 63 -4.27 7.64 17.53
CA ARG A 63 -5.45 8.43 17.88
C ARG A 63 -5.10 9.64 18.73
N SER A 64 -4.27 9.45 19.77
CA SER A 64 -3.85 10.53 20.66
C SER A 64 -3.03 11.60 19.97
N ALA A 65 -2.19 11.23 19.00
CA ALA A 65 -1.38 12.17 18.20
C ALA A 65 -2.14 12.76 17.01
N ASN A 66 -3.35 12.31 16.72
CA ASN A 66 -4.10 12.67 15.53
C ASN A 66 -4.58 14.14 15.56
N LYS A 67 -4.00 14.96 14.67
CA LYS A 67 -4.39 16.37 14.51
C LYS A 67 -5.50 16.58 13.46
N ARG A 68 -5.93 15.53 12.77
CA ARG A 68 -6.91 15.57 11.69
C ARG A 68 -7.99 14.48 11.86
N PRO A 69 -8.77 14.49 12.97
CA PRO A 69 -9.73 13.41 13.28
C PRO A 69 -10.85 13.26 12.24
N GLY A 70 -11.13 14.29 11.46
CA GLY A 70 -12.10 14.22 10.35
C GLY A 70 -11.52 13.68 9.04
N ARG A 71 -10.24 13.28 9.01
CA ARG A 71 -9.53 12.77 7.82
C ARG A 71 -8.72 11.52 8.10
N MET A 72 -8.31 11.30 9.35
CA MET A 72 -7.48 10.18 9.76
C MET A 72 -8.28 9.35 10.77
N HIS A 73 -8.75 8.20 10.33
CA HIS A 73 -9.60 7.31 11.12
C HIS A 73 -8.81 6.06 11.49
N TYR A 74 -8.71 5.74 12.78
CA TYR A 74 -7.93 4.60 13.27
C TYR A 74 -8.83 3.62 14.02
N PHE A 75 -8.76 2.34 13.65
CA PHE A 75 -9.63 1.28 14.15
C PHE A 75 -8.83 0.16 14.80
N THR A 76 -9.19 -0.18 16.04
CA THR A 76 -8.66 -1.35 16.75
C THR A 76 -9.43 -2.58 16.33
N MET A 77 -9.12 -3.10 15.15
CA MET A 77 -9.64 -4.34 14.62
C MET A 77 -8.72 -4.86 13.52
N GLY A 78 -8.70 -6.17 13.33
CA GLY A 78 -8.14 -6.79 12.15
C GLY A 78 -9.16 -6.86 11.02
N LEU A 79 -8.67 -7.03 9.80
CA LEU A 79 -9.49 -7.31 8.63
C LEU A 79 -9.34 -8.78 8.23
N GLY A 80 -10.36 -9.38 7.63
CA GLY A 80 -10.33 -10.77 7.19
C GLY A 80 -11.56 -11.18 6.41
N ASP A 81 -11.72 -12.50 6.19
CA ASP A 81 -12.80 -13.11 5.40
C ASP A 81 -14.12 -13.24 6.19
N LYS A 82 -14.12 -12.97 7.50
CA LYS A 82 -15.28 -13.10 8.39
C LYS A 82 -15.35 -12.00 9.43
N ASP A 83 -16.58 -11.68 9.86
CA ASP A 83 -16.85 -10.85 11.02
C ASP A 83 -16.89 -11.74 12.27
N GLU A 84 -15.78 -11.84 12.99
CA GLU A 84 -15.67 -12.73 14.17
C GLU A 84 -14.63 -12.23 15.18
N ALA A 85 -14.68 -12.76 16.40
CA ALA A 85 -13.57 -12.68 17.34
C ALA A 85 -12.61 -13.84 17.06
N ARG A 86 -11.32 -13.56 16.86
CA ARG A 86 -10.31 -14.57 16.55
C ARG A 86 -9.09 -14.43 17.46
N PRO A 87 -8.50 -15.56 17.91
CA PRO A 87 -7.23 -15.54 18.63
C PRO A 87 -6.11 -15.00 17.75
N PHE A 88 -5.40 -14.02 18.27
CA PHE A 88 -4.21 -13.41 17.67
C PHE A 88 -3.03 -13.58 18.62
N ARG A 89 -1.92 -14.08 18.12
CA ARG A 89 -0.70 -14.23 18.89
C ARG A 89 0.23 -13.06 18.62
N PHE A 90 0.53 -12.30 19.63
CA PHE A 90 1.36 -11.12 19.54
C PHE A 90 2.70 -11.32 20.25
N TYR A 91 3.78 -10.96 19.59
CA TYR A 91 5.14 -11.00 20.13
C TYR A 91 5.69 -9.57 20.20
N PRO A 92 5.68 -8.92 21.38
CA PRO A 92 6.18 -7.54 21.52
C PRO A 92 7.63 -7.37 21.11
N GLU A 93 8.47 -8.38 21.38
CA GLU A 93 9.89 -8.42 21.06
C GLU A 93 10.19 -8.71 19.57
N ASN A 94 9.21 -9.25 18.84
CA ASN A 94 9.34 -9.58 17.43
C ASN A 94 7.98 -9.47 16.72
N PRO A 95 7.44 -8.24 16.54
CA PRO A 95 6.12 -8.02 15.95
C PRO A 95 5.89 -8.72 14.60
N PRO A 96 6.88 -8.81 13.68
CA PRO A 96 6.72 -9.54 12.42
C PRO A 96 6.45 -11.05 12.55
N SER A 97 6.60 -11.63 13.72
CA SER A 97 6.21 -13.02 13.99
C SER A 97 4.78 -13.18 14.50
N SER A 98 4.07 -12.08 14.71
CA SER A 98 2.70 -12.09 15.19
C SER A 98 1.75 -12.60 14.10
N HIS A 99 0.73 -13.37 14.49
CA HIS A 99 -0.15 -14.02 13.51
C HIS A 99 -1.51 -14.39 14.09
N PHE A 100 -2.49 -14.55 13.23
CA PHE A 100 -3.79 -15.11 13.59
C PHE A 100 -3.73 -16.62 13.76
N ALA A 101 -4.60 -17.16 14.62
CA ALA A 101 -4.82 -18.60 14.68
C ALA A 101 -5.33 -19.10 13.32
N ALA A 102 -4.82 -20.24 12.87
CA ALA A 102 -5.27 -20.86 11.63
C ALA A 102 -6.78 -21.15 11.67
N SER A 103 -7.47 -20.91 10.56
CA SER A 103 -8.92 -21.08 10.43
C SER A 103 -9.39 -22.53 10.62
N ASN A 104 -8.49 -23.50 10.46
CA ASN A 104 -8.77 -24.94 10.63
C ASN A 104 -8.49 -25.49 12.04
N GLY A 105 -8.18 -24.62 13.02
CA GLY A 105 -7.93 -25.03 14.40
C GLY A 105 -6.66 -25.85 14.63
N CYS A 106 -5.81 -26.01 13.63
CA CYS A 106 -4.59 -26.83 13.70
C CYS A 106 -3.38 -26.09 14.26
N ASN A 107 -3.57 -25.12 15.17
CA ASN A 107 -2.45 -24.56 15.91
C ASN A 107 -2.09 -25.52 17.06
N ASN A 108 -1.01 -26.29 16.86
CA ASN A 108 -0.38 -27.08 17.94
C ASN A 108 0.37 -26.22 18.95
N ASP A 109 0.30 -24.90 18.83
CA ASP A 109 0.93 -23.99 19.78
C ASP A 109 0.11 -23.96 21.07
N ALA A 110 0.76 -24.26 22.17
CA ALA A 110 0.13 -24.14 23.49
C ALA A 110 -0.38 -22.69 23.68
N ILE A 111 -1.61 -22.55 24.18
CA ILE A 111 -2.15 -21.24 24.54
C ILE A 111 -1.29 -20.67 25.67
N ASP A 112 -0.61 -19.59 25.40
CA ASP A 112 0.23 -18.85 26.36
C ASP A 112 -0.25 -17.39 26.50
N SER A 113 0.47 -16.59 27.28
CA SER A 113 0.14 -15.19 27.54
C SER A 113 0.22 -14.26 26.31
N HIS A 114 0.74 -14.73 25.19
CA HIS A 114 0.83 -13.95 23.93
C HIS A 114 -0.46 -14.02 23.12
N TRP A 115 -1.37 -14.95 23.43
CA TRP A 115 -2.65 -15.03 22.74
C TRP A 115 -3.67 -14.06 23.34
N GLN A 116 -4.30 -13.28 22.46
CA GLN A 116 -5.42 -12.41 22.83
C GLN A 116 -6.53 -12.52 21.79
N GLN A 117 -7.77 -12.24 22.21
CA GLN A 117 -8.92 -12.18 21.32
C GLN A 117 -8.97 -10.80 20.67
N VAL A 118 -9.01 -10.77 19.33
CA VAL A 118 -9.19 -9.54 18.56
C VAL A 118 -10.40 -9.65 17.65
N GLN A 119 -11.02 -8.51 17.35
CA GLN A 119 -12.14 -8.45 16.41
C GLN A 119 -11.62 -8.42 14.99
N LEU A 120 -12.15 -9.32 14.15
CA LEU A 120 -12.01 -9.27 12.70
C LEU A 120 -13.29 -8.75 12.07
N ARG A 121 -13.14 -7.94 11.02
CA ARG A 121 -14.24 -7.45 10.20
C ARG A 121 -13.91 -7.63 8.72
N ARG A 122 -14.94 -7.89 7.94
CA ARG A 122 -14.85 -7.87 6.48
C ARG A 122 -14.87 -6.44 5.96
N LEU A 123 -14.04 -6.12 4.96
CA LEU A 123 -14.14 -4.83 4.26
C LEU A 123 -15.51 -4.64 3.60
N ASP A 124 -16.11 -5.72 3.08
CA ASP A 124 -17.46 -5.69 2.55
C ASP A 124 -18.50 -5.24 3.57
N THR A 125 -18.37 -5.68 4.83
CA THR A 125 -19.30 -5.28 5.90
C THR A 125 -19.10 -3.81 6.27
N LEU A 126 -17.83 -3.37 6.42
CA LEU A 126 -17.51 -1.98 6.74
C LEU A 126 -17.90 -1.00 5.61
N PHE A 127 -17.86 -1.46 4.37
CA PHE A 127 -18.31 -0.69 3.22
C PHE A 127 -19.85 -0.62 3.15
N ALA A 128 -20.53 -1.73 3.42
CA ALA A 128 -21.99 -1.80 3.41
C ALA A 128 -22.63 -1.00 4.54
N ASP A 129 -22.02 -0.95 5.72
CA ASP A 129 -22.53 -0.18 6.88
C ASP A 129 -22.11 1.30 6.89
N GLY A 130 -21.29 1.73 5.90
CA GLY A 130 -20.84 3.10 5.73
C GLY A 130 -19.69 3.52 6.67
N THR A 131 -19.07 2.58 7.39
CA THR A 131 -17.87 2.84 8.20
C THR A 131 -16.71 3.29 7.33
N ILE A 132 -16.56 2.70 6.14
CA ILE A 132 -15.64 3.12 5.09
C ILE A 132 -16.43 3.52 3.83
N GLY A 133 -15.96 4.55 3.14
CA GLY A 133 -16.54 5.00 1.87
C GLY A 133 -15.77 4.47 0.65
N PRO A 134 -15.96 5.13 -0.50
CA PRO A 134 -15.11 4.88 -1.68
C PRO A 134 -13.63 5.07 -1.34
N VAL A 135 -12.77 4.22 -1.92
CA VAL A 135 -11.33 4.19 -1.64
C VAL A 135 -10.56 4.22 -2.95
N ASP A 136 -9.41 4.90 -2.97
CA ASP A 136 -8.55 4.98 -4.13
C ASP A 136 -7.45 3.90 -4.10
N PHE A 137 -6.89 3.63 -2.90
CA PHE A 137 -5.74 2.75 -2.72
C PHE A 137 -5.81 2.00 -1.38
N MET A 138 -5.27 0.78 -1.34
CA MET A 138 -5.14 -0.01 -0.12
C MET A 138 -3.71 -0.55 0.02
N LYS A 139 -3.09 -0.31 1.19
CA LYS A 139 -1.83 -0.96 1.59
C LYS A 139 -2.15 -2.04 2.60
N MET A 140 -1.57 -3.21 2.43
CA MET A 140 -1.70 -4.35 3.35
C MET A 140 -0.32 -4.85 3.77
N ASP A 141 -0.15 -4.92 5.08
CA ASP A 141 0.99 -5.53 5.75
C ASP A 141 0.43 -6.23 7.00
N ALA A 142 -0.14 -7.40 6.77
CA ALA A 142 -0.94 -8.15 7.73
C ALA A 142 -0.31 -9.48 8.13
N GLU A 143 1.02 -9.60 7.93
CA GLU A 143 1.81 -10.75 8.39
C GLU A 143 1.23 -12.10 7.93
N THR A 144 1.02 -12.21 6.62
CA THR A 144 0.48 -13.40 5.91
C THR A 144 -1.05 -13.58 5.96
N TYR A 145 -1.81 -12.54 6.29
CA TYR A 145 -3.27 -12.59 6.32
C TYR A 145 -3.95 -11.85 5.16
N GLU A 146 -3.19 -11.40 4.18
CA GLU A 146 -3.61 -10.55 3.06
C GLU A 146 -4.64 -11.23 2.15
N VAL A 147 -4.51 -12.56 1.95
CA VAL A 147 -5.46 -13.33 1.12
C VAL A 147 -6.84 -13.36 1.76
N GLU A 148 -6.92 -13.57 3.08
CA GLU A 148 -8.17 -13.54 3.83
C GLU A 148 -8.82 -12.15 3.80
N ILE A 149 -8.01 -11.09 3.85
CA ILE A 149 -8.50 -9.70 3.73
C ILE A 149 -9.14 -9.49 2.35
N ILE A 150 -8.49 -9.90 1.27
CA ILE A 150 -9.00 -9.79 -0.09
C ILE A 150 -10.29 -10.59 -0.27
N ARG A 151 -10.37 -11.82 0.27
CA ARG A 151 -11.60 -12.63 0.26
C ARG A 151 -12.76 -12.00 1.04
N GLY A 152 -12.45 -11.21 2.06
CA GLY A 152 -13.44 -10.40 2.81
C GLY A 152 -13.79 -9.06 2.15
N ALA A 153 -13.23 -8.77 0.98
CA ALA A 153 -13.33 -7.50 0.29
C ALA A 153 -13.87 -7.59 -1.15
N GLU A 154 -14.50 -8.70 -1.53
CA GLU A 154 -14.91 -8.96 -2.92
C GLU A 154 -15.81 -7.85 -3.48
N ARG A 155 -16.88 -7.51 -2.78
CA ARG A 155 -17.79 -6.44 -3.15
C ARG A 155 -17.13 -5.07 -3.05
N PHE A 156 -16.37 -4.83 -1.98
CA PHE A 156 -15.61 -3.60 -1.77
C PHE A 156 -14.65 -3.34 -2.94
N LEU A 157 -13.86 -4.33 -3.33
CA LEU A 157 -12.92 -4.19 -4.46
C LEU A 157 -13.63 -3.92 -5.78
N ALA A 158 -14.83 -4.47 -5.99
CA ALA A 158 -15.60 -4.22 -7.20
C ALA A 158 -16.25 -2.82 -7.25
N GLU A 159 -16.76 -2.32 -6.12
CA GLU A 159 -17.65 -1.15 -6.07
C GLU A 159 -17.02 0.13 -5.51
N SER A 160 -15.98 0.04 -4.67
CA SER A 160 -15.39 1.21 -3.97
C SER A 160 -14.66 2.20 -4.88
N GLY A 161 -14.30 1.77 -6.08
CA GLY A 161 -13.49 2.57 -6.99
C GLY A 161 -11.98 2.43 -6.78
N ILE A 162 -11.52 1.52 -5.93
CA ILE A 162 -10.10 1.25 -5.69
C ILE A 162 -9.36 0.91 -6.99
N PHE A 163 -8.16 1.50 -7.20
CA PHE A 163 -7.36 1.25 -8.39
C PHE A 163 -5.96 0.73 -8.10
N GLY A 164 -5.55 0.72 -6.84
CA GLY A 164 -4.24 0.21 -6.46
C GLY A 164 -4.26 -0.53 -5.13
N VAL A 165 -3.44 -1.56 -5.04
CA VAL A 165 -3.19 -2.36 -3.84
C VAL A 165 -1.69 -2.57 -3.71
N GLU A 166 -1.12 -2.23 -2.54
CA GLU A 166 0.20 -2.66 -2.14
C GLU A 166 0.06 -3.77 -1.11
N SER A 167 0.85 -4.84 -1.25
CA SER A 167 0.79 -5.95 -0.32
C SER A 167 2.16 -6.53 -0.04
N GLU A 168 2.54 -6.58 1.24
CA GLU A 168 3.66 -7.39 1.68
C GLU A 168 3.28 -8.85 1.59
N THR A 169 4.05 -9.66 0.85
CA THR A 169 3.71 -11.07 0.68
C THR A 169 4.92 -11.97 0.44
N ALA A 170 4.82 -13.21 0.90
CA ALA A 170 5.84 -14.23 0.69
C ALA A 170 5.66 -14.90 -0.69
N PHE A 171 6.70 -14.85 -1.51
CA PHE A 171 6.70 -15.53 -2.81
C PHE A 171 6.89 -17.05 -2.68
N PHE A 172 7.40 -17.52 -1.55
CA PHE A 172 7.81 -18.90 -1.37
C PHE A 172 6.80 -19.71 -0.57
N ARG A 173 6.75 -21.01 -0.93
CA ARG A 173 6.08 -22.02 -0.12
C ARG A 173 6.79 -22.18 1.22
N THR A 174 6.02 -22.30 2.27
CA THR A 174 6.50 -22.69 3.60
C THR A 174 5.81 -23.99 4.02
N PRO A 175 6.31 -24.72 5.03
CA PRO A 175 5.58 -25.85 5.60
C PRO A 175 4.19 -25.49 6.14
N ARG A 176 4.00 -24.24 6.58
CA ARG A 176 2.71 -23.71 7.07
C ARG A 176 1.81 -23.25 5.93
N ASN A 177 2.40 -22.72 4.84
CA ASN A 177 1.68 -22.35 3.63
C ASN A 177 2.30 -23.09 2.44
N PRO A 178 1.75 -24.26 2.03
CA PRO A 178 2.27 -25.07 0.93
C PRO A 178 2.04 -24.45 -0.45
N ARG A 179 1.14 -23.47 -0.57
CA ARG A 179 0.99 -22.62 -1.74
C ARG A 179 1.83 -21.36 -1.56
N SER A 180 2.24 -20.72 -2.66
CA SER A 180 2.84 -19.38 -2.59
C SER A 180 1.76 -18.39 -2.22
N HIS A 181 1.98 -17.60 -1.17
CA HIS A 181 1.05 -16.57 -0.74
C HIS A 181 0.79 -15.53 -1.85
N PHE A 182 1.85 -15.15 -2.58
CA PHE A 182 1.72 -14.30 -3.77
C PHE A 182 0.79 -14.90 -4.83
N VAL A 183 0.92 -16.21 -5.12
CA VAL A 183 0.09 -16.86 -6.14
C VAL A 183 -1.38 -16.83 -5.75
N GLU A 184 -1.71 -17.12 -4.49
CA GLU A 184 -3.08 -17.06 -3.99
C GLU A 184 -3.63 -15.62 -4.07
N LEU A 185 -2.83 -14.63 -3.64
CA LEU A 185 -3.23 -13.22 -3.70
C LEU A 185 -3.46 -12.76 -5.14
N PHE A 186 -2.58 -13.13 -6.07
CA PHE A 186 -2.71 -12.78 -7.48
C PHE A 186 -3.93 -13.45 -8.11
N GLU A 187 -4.22 -14.73 -7.78
CA GLU A 187 -5.44 -15.44 -8.24
C GLU A 187 -6.74 -14.72 -7.82
N GLU A 188 -6.75 -14.05 -6.66
CA GLU A 188 -7.90 -13.26 -6.18
C GLU A 188 -7.98 -11.87 -6.86
N LEU A 189 -6.86 -11.22 -7.12
CA LEU A 189 -6.82 -9.83 -7.64
C LEU A 189 -6.91 -9.75 -9.17
N ALA A 190 -6.29 -10.68 -9.90
CA ALA A 190 -6.22 -10.63 -11.35
C ALA A 190 -7.61 -10.67 -12.04
N PRO A 191 -8.59 -11.47 -11.59
CA PRO A 191 -9.95 -11.44 -12.16
C PRO A 191 -10.67 -10.10 -12.01
N LEU A 192 -10.24 -9.27 -11.04
CA LEU A 192 -10.75 -7.92 -10.81
C LEU A 192 -10.02 -6.85 -11.64
N GLY A 193 -9.08 -7.28 -12.51
CA GLY A 193 -8.35 -6.43 -13.41
C GLY A 193 -7.11 -5.76 -12.79
N PHE A 194 -6.61 -6.28 -11.68
CA PHE A 194 -5.32 -5.87 -11.12
C PHE A 194 -4.18 -6.66 -11.74
N ASP A 195 -3.09 -5.98 -12.05
CA ASP A 195 -1.84 -6.56 -12.51
C ASP A 195 -0.65 -6.05 -11.70
N VAL A 196 0.47 -6.77 -11.72
CA VAL A 196 1.68 -6.39 -10.99
C VAL A 196 2.43 -5.31 -11.77
N TYR A 197 2.68 -4.17 -11.11
CA TYR A 197 3.41 -3.03 -11.70
C TYR A 197 4.81 -2.86 -11.11
N ASP A 198 5.00 -3.21 -9.84
CA ASP A 198 6.31 -3.14 -9.19
C ASP A 198 6.42 -4.17 -8.07
N ALA A 199 7.66 -4.47 -7.67
CA ALA A 199 7.95 -5.37 -6.56
C ALA A 199 9.19 -4.95 -5.78
N GLY A 200 8.99 -4.45 -4.58
CA GLY A 200 10.02 -4.27 -3.57
C GLY A 200 10.52 -5.62 -3.05
N ILE A 201 11.84 -5.84 -2.96
CA ILE A 201 12.40 -7.14 -2.59
C ILE A 201 13.08 -7.08 -1.24
N HIS A 202 12.60 -7.83 -0.26
CA HIS A 202 13.27 -8.09 1.00
C HIS A 202 14.07 -9.41 0.92
N ARG A 203 15.29 -9.40 1.43
CA ARG A 203 16.17 -10.56 1.37
C ARG A 203 16.59 -11.00 2.75
N ALA A 204 16.66 -12.32 2.94
CA ALA A 204 17.17 -12.93 4.16
C ALA A 204 18.38 -13.83 3.85
N PRO A 205 19.50 -13.67 4.58
CA PRO A 205 20.65 -14.56 4.46
C PRO A 205 20.31 -15.94 5.03
N ARG A 206 20.92 -16.98 4.48
CA ARG A 206 20.83 -18.33 5.03
C ARG A 206 21.75 -18.48 6.25
N ALA A 207 21.55 -19.56 7.01
CA ALA A 207 22.24 -19.84 8.27
C ALA A 207 23.78 -19.76 8.19
N ALA A 208 24.39 -20.06 7.04
CA ALA A 208 25.83 -19.95 6.82
C ALA A 208 26.35 -18.48 6.88
N MET A 209 25.45 -17.49 6.71
CA MET A 209 25.76 -16.06 6.76
C MET A 209 24.74 -15.30 7.61
N ALA A 210 24.33 -15.88 8.72
CA ALA A 210 23.23 -15.39 9.57
C ALA A 210 23.40 -13.94 10.09
N ARG A 211 24.61 -13.40 10.10
CA ARG A 211 24.89 -12.03 10.56
C ARG A 211 25.07 -11.01 9.42
N GLY A 212 24.95 -11.44 8.16
CA GLY A 212 25.24 -10.58 7.02
C GLY A 212 26.70 -10.12 6.94
N PHE A 213 27.00 -9.17 6.06
CA PHE A 213 28.31 -8.55 6.01
C PHE A 213 28.46 -7.52 7.16
N PRO A 214 29.67 -7.38 7.74
CA PRO A 214 29.94 -6.31 8.69
C PRO A 214 29.54 -4.96 8.10
N LYS A 215 28.92 -4.11 8.92
CA LYS A 215 28.64 -2.73 8.53
C LYS A 215 29.94 -2.04 8.15
N LEU A 216 29.99 -1.38 7.01
CA LEU A 216 30.88 -0.29 6.81
C LEU A 216 30.34 0.90 7.63
N GLU A 217 31.23 1.64 8.30
CA GLU A 217 30.84 2.80 9.10
C GLU A 217 29.89 3.71 8.31
N GLY A 218 28.73 4.04 8.88
CA GLY A 218 27.73 4.92 8.26
C GLY A 218 26.68 4.24 7.37
N GLU A 219 26.78 2.94 7.05
CA GLU A 219 25.76 2.26 6.25
C GLU A 219 24.69 1.59 7.10
N SER A 220 23.43 1.81 6.74
CA SER A 220 22.30 1.07 7.32
C SER A 220 22.39 -0.42 6.98
N TYR A 221 22.11 -1.26 7.97
CA TYR A 221 22.08 -2.72 7.82
C TYR A 221 21.12 -3.19 6.71
N LYS A 222 20.09 -2.41 6.44
CA LYS A 222 19.07 -2.67 5.39
C LYS A 222 19.59 -2.45 3.96
N LEU A 223 20.74 -1.84 3.76
CA LEU A 223 21.20 -1.41 2.43
C LEU A 223 22.03 -2.45 1.67
N ARG A 224 22.32 -3.62 2.24
CA ARG A 224 22.99 -4.71 1.52
C ARG A 224 22.05 -5.90 1.38
N PRO A 225 21.36 -6.04 0.25
CA PRO A 225 20.48 -7.17 0.00
C PRO A 225 21.32 -8.44 -0.21
N VAL A 226 21.64 -9.13 0.89
CA VAL A 226 22.33 -10.41 0.87
C VAL A 226 21.34 -11.52 1.11
N GLY A 227 21.45 -12.59 0.34
CA GLY A 227 20.67 -13.79 0.55
C GLY A 227 19.51 -13.97 -0.43
N ARG A 228 18.69 -14.96 -0.11
CA ARG A 228 17.50 -15.29 -0.90
C ARG A 228 16.46 -14.18 -0.74
N ALA A 229 15.79 -13.83 -1.81
CA ALA A 229 14.55 -13.06 -1.73
C ALA A 229 13.57 -13.81 -0.80
N TRP A 230 13.00 -13.11 0.15
CA TRP A 230 12.19 -13.72 1.21
C TRP A 230 10.75 -13.22 1.18
N VAL A 231 10.55 -11.91 1.25
CA VAL A 231 9.27 -11.21 1.22
C VAL A 231 9.34 -10.15 0.14
N PHE A 232 8.21 -9.78 -0.40
CA PHE A 232 8.07 -8.77 -1.43
C PHE A 232 6.94 -7.81 -1.05
N ASP A 233 7.15 -6.53 -1.29
CA ASP A 233 6.08 -5.54 -1.38
C ASP A 233 5.64 -5.48 -2.84
N PHE A 234 4.52 -6.10 -3.19
CA PHE A 234 3.99 -6.03 -4.55
C PHE A 234 3.04 -4.85 -4.69
N LEU A 235 3.23 -4.08 -5.74
CA LEU A 235 2.28 -3.08 -6.19
C LEU A 235 1.40 -3.66 -7.30
N PHE A 236 0.11 -3.73 -7.03
CA PHE A 236 -0.92 -4.08 -7.99
C PHE A 236 -1.69 -2.82 -8.38
N LEU A 237 -1.82 -2.57 -9.68
CA LEU A 237 -2.69 -1.51 -10.19
C LEU A 237 -3.70 -2.11 -11.17
N ARG A 238 -4.87 -1.48 -11.28
CA ARG A 238 -5.82 -1.81 -12.34
C ARG A 238 -5.25 -1.33 -13.68
N GLY A 239 -5.41 -2.17 -14.70
CA GLY A 239 -4.88 -1.91 -16.04
C GLY A 239 -5.42 -0.61 -16.66
N PHE A 240 -4.63 -0.03 -17.55
CA PHE A 240 -4.98 1.23 -18.25
C PHE A 240 -6.18 1.08 -19.16
N GLU A 241 -6.51 -0.13 -19.58
CA GLU A 241 -7.67 -0.46 -20.39
C GLU A 241 -8.98 -0.10 -19.69
N GLN A 242 -8.95 0.02 -18.36
CA GLN A 242 -10.08 0.44 -17.54
C GLN A 242 -10.24 1.98 -17.46
N ILE A 243 -9.26 2.73 -17.97
CA ILE A 243 -9.32 4.19 -18.05
C ILE A 243 -10.04 4.57 -19.34
N ASP A 244 -11.28 5.00 -19.20
CA ASP A 244 -12.14 5.37 -20.33
C ASP A 244 -12.60 6.86 -20.27
N ALA A 245 -13.51 7.22 -21.15
CA ALA A 245 -14.05 8.58 -21.20
C ALA A 245 -14.85 8.97 -19.94
N SER A 246 -15.37 8.01 -19.18
CA SER A 246 -16.15 8.23 -17.95
C SER A 246 -15.25 8.47 -16.73
N THR A 247 -13.99 8.04 -16.78
CA THR A 247 -13.01 8.23 -15.68
C THR A 247 -12.87 9.72 -15.36
N SER A 248 -13.13 10.13 -14.14
CA SER A 248 -13.08 11.54 -13.74
C SER A 248 -11.67 12.14 -13.83
N ILE A 249 -11.57 13.47 -13.95
CA ILE A 249 -10.27 14.16 -13.94
C ILE A 249 -9.56 13.93 -12.59
N ASP A 250 -10.30 13.98 -11.48
CA ASP A 250 -9.72 13.69 -10.15
C ASP A 250 -9.11 12.31 -10.10
N ARG A 251 -9.80 11.31 -10.63
CA ARG A 251 -9.28 9.94 -10.68
C ARG A 251 -8.01 9.83 -11.54
N LEU A 252 -7.97 10.48 -12.70
CA LEU A 252 -6.75 10.53 -13.52
C LEU A 252 -5.58 11.15 -12.75
N LEU A 253 -5.80 12.28 -12.07
CA LEU A 253 -4.78 12.94 -11.27
C LEU A 253 -4.29 12.06 -10.11
N LYS A 254 -5.18 11.34 -9.45
CA LYS A 254 -4.83 10.40 -8.37
C LYS A 254 -4.02 9.21 -8.87
N ILE A 255 -4.36 8.64 -10.03
CA ILE A 255 -3.61 7.53 -10.63
C ILE A 255 -2.20 8.00 -11.01
N ILE A 256 -2.06 9.17 -11.64
CA ILE A 256 -0.76 9.77 -11.99
C ILE A 256 0.08 10.01 -10.73
N ALA A 257 -0.54 10.53 -9.67
CA ALA A 257 0.13 10.78 -8.39
C ALA A 257 0.63 9.49 -7.73
N VAL A 258 -0.16 8.41 -7.75
CA VAL A 258 0.27 7.09 -7.26
C VAL A 258 1.42 6.55 -8.11
N ALA A 259 1.33 6.62 -9.44
CA ALA A 259 2.40 6.19 -10.32
C ALA A 259 3.72 6.93 -10.00
N GLU A 260 3.69 8.26 -9.84
CA GLU A 260 4.86 9.03 -9.42
C GLU A 260 5.37 8.57 -8.05
N THR A 261 4.48 8.38 -7.07
CA THR A 261 4.83 8.00 -5.70
C THR A 261 5.57 6.66 -5.64
N TYR A 262 5.27 5.75 -6.57
CA TYR A 262 5.96 4.46 -6.69
C TYR A 262 7.11 4.47 -7.71
N GLY A 263 7.51 5.64 -8.22
CA GLY A 263 8.63 5.73 -9.16
C GLY A 263 8.32 5.26 -10.58
N LEU A 264 7.03 5.18 -10.94
CA LEU A 264 6.51 4.81 -12.25
C LEU A 264 6.13 6.08 -13.05
N GLN A 265 7.07 7.01 -13.19
CA GLN A 265 6.83 8.29 -13.88
C GLN A 265 6.46 8.12 -15.35
N ASP A 266 6.96 7.10 -16.00
CA ASP A 266 6.62 6.72 -17.37
C ASP A 266 5.13 6.41 -17.51
N VAL A 267 4.59 5.64 -16.57
CA VAL A 267 3.15 5.35 -16.45
C VAL A 267 2.34 6.63 -16.26
N GLY A 268 2.77 7.49 -15.32
CA GLY A 268 2.13 8.78 -15.08
C GLY A 268 2.13 9.68 -16.32
N LEU A 269 3.25 9.74 -17.05
CA LEU A 269 3.38 10.50 -18.30
C LEU A 269 2.48 9.94 -19.41
N GLU A 270 2.41 8.63 -19.58
CA GLU A 270 1.53 8.01 -20.56
C GLU A 270 0.06 8.40 -20.33
N ILE A 271 -0.42 8.32 -19.10
CA ILE A 271 -1.78 8.74 -18.74
C ILE A 271 -1.97 10.24 -18.98
N LEU A 272 -1.02 11.07 -18.55
CA LEU A 272 -1.08 12.52 -18.72
C LEU A 272 -1.21 12.91 -20.19
N LEU A 273 -0.40 12.32 -21.07
CA LEU A 273 -0.35 12.63 -22.49
C LEU A 273 -1.54 12.06 -23.26
N THR A 274 -1.95 10.84 -22.92
CA THR A 274 -3.14 10.21 -23.51
C THR A 274 -4.40 11.01 -23.24
N HIS A 275 -4.55 11.52 -22.02
CA HIS A 275 -5.73 12.27 -21.58
C HIS A 275 -5.53 13.79 -21.57
N LYS A 276 -4.53 14.33 -22.29
CA LYS A 276 -4.15 15.74 -22.31
C LYS A 276 -5.31 16.70 -22.55
N ASN A 277 -6.20 16.40 -23.50
CA ASN A 277 -7.34 17.25 -23.83
C ASN A 277 -8.38 17.39 -22.68
N ARG A 278 -8.43 16.40 -21.82
CA ARG A 278 -9.31 16.42 -20.63
C ARG A 278 -8.62 17.12 -19.47
N LEU A 279 -7.35 16.76 -19.23
CA LEU A 279 -6.56 17.29 -18.12
C LEU A 279 -6.23 18.77 -18.31
N SER A 280 -6.09 19.28 -19.56
CA SER A 280 -5.88 20.70 -19.85
C SER A 280 -7.02 21.61 -19.36
N LYS A 281 -8.18 21.05 -19.02
CA LYS A 281 -9.28 21.80 -18.38
C LYS A 281 -9.00 22.17 -16.92
N ARG A 282 -8.01 21.51 -16.29
CA ARG A 282 -7.69 21.68 -14.88
C ARG A 282 -6.25 22.11 -14.61
N LEU A 283 -5.29 21.70 -15.46
CA LEU A 283 -3.88 22.00 -15.28
C LEU A 283 -3.17 22.26 -16.62
N ASP A 284 -2.01 22.90 -16.54
CA ASP A 284 -1.08 22.99 -17.66
C ASP A 284 -0.35 21.64 -17.84
N VAL A 285 -0.64 20.97 -18.95
CA VAL A 285 -0.13 19.60 -19.23
C VAL A 285 1.39 19.60 -19.48
N GLU A 286 1.96 20.64 -20.12
CA GLU A 286 3.41 20.74 -20.33
C GLU A 286 4.11 20.92 -18.96
N GLN A 287 3.60 21.80 -18.12
CA GLN A 287 4.12 21.98 -16.78
C GLN A 287 3.98 20.71 -15.92
N ALA A 288 2.88 19.99 -16.05
CA ALA A 288 2.67 18.73 -15.33
C ALA A 288 3.64 17.64 -15.79
N ALA A 289 3.94 17.57 -17.08
CA ALA A 289 4.98 16.68 -17.59
C ALA A 289 6.37 17.05 -17.06
N ASP A 290 6.69 18.35 -16.93
CA ASP A 290 7.93 18.80 -16.31
C ASP A 290 8.02 18.37 -14.82
N TRP A 291 6.90 18.35 -14.07
CA TRP A 291 6.91 17.86 -12.69
C TRP A 291 7.22 16.36 -12.62
N LEU A 292 6.67 15.55 -13.53
CA LEU A 292 6.88 14.10 -13.55
C LEU A 292 8.31 13.70 -13.93
N VAL A 293 8.98 14.46 -14.82
CA VAL A 293 10.36 14.17 -15.23
C VAL A 293 11.41 14.79 -14.32
N ARG A 294 11.03 15.62 -13.34
CA ARG A 294 11.97 16.12 -12.34
C ARG A 294 12.53 14.97 -11.56
N ASP A 295 13.80 14.71 -11.81
CA ASP A 295 14.51 13.62 -11.21
C ASP A 295 14.72 13.83 -9.70
N ARG A 296 14.97 12.71 -9.06
CA ARG A 296 15.42 12.53 -7.67
C ARG A 296 16.70 13.29 -7.33
N THR A 297 17.41 13.82 -8.30
CA THR A 297 18.71 14.47 -8.17
C THR A 297 18.69 15.99 -8.28
N ASP A 298 17.56 16.65 -8.03
CA ASP A 298 17.41 18.11 -8.17
C ASP A 298 17.68 18.68 -9.60
N THR A 299 17.72 17.84 -10.62
CA THR A 299 17.85 18.35 -11.97
C THR A 299 16.56 19.06 -12.35
N LYS A 300 16.68 20.32 -12.78
CA LYS A 300 15.54 21.11 -13.30
C LYS A 300 15.22 20.72 -14.75
N LEU A 301 15.28 19.42 -15.05
CA LEU A 301 15.02 18.90 -16.38
C LEU A 301 13.57 19.15 -16.75
N THR A 302 13.33 19.77 -17.90
CA THR A 302 12.01 19.86 -18.50
C THR A 302 11.71 18.61 -19.32
N TYR A 303 10.43 18.32 -19.55
CA TYR A 303 10.05 17.19 -20.41
C TYR A 303 10.59 17.34 -21.85
N ARG A 304 10.67 18.57 -22.36
CA ARG A 304 11.28 18.84 -23.69
C ARG A 304 12.78 18.53 -23.72
N GLU A 305 13.49 18.79 -22.64
CA GLU A 305 14.91 18.45 -22.51
C GLU A 305 15.09 16.93 -22.38
N TYR A 306 14.24 16.27 -21.56
CA TYR A 306 14.22 14.82 -21.44
C TYR A 306 14.06 14.12 -22.80
N LEU A 307 13.17 14.59 -23.67
CA LEU A 307 12.96 14.01 -25.01
C LEU A 307 14.18 14.16 -25.96
N ARG A 308 15.21 14.90 -25.57
CA ARG A 308 16.43 15.12 -26.37
C ARG A 308 17.63 14.32 -25.88
N LEU A 309 17.49 13.64 -24.72
CA LEU A 309 18.49 12.72 -24.19
C LEU A 309 18.51 11.41 -24.98
#